data_23c6d4c7d2849bf8ecb5bc8396db5b47
#
_entry.id   23c6d4c7d2849bf8ecb5bc8396db5b47
#
_cell.length_a   1.000
_cell.length_b   1.000
_cell.length_c   1.000
_cell.angle_alpha   90.00
_cell.angle_beta   90.00
_cell.angle_gamma   90.00
#
_symmetry.space_group_name_H-M   'P 1'
#
loop_
_entity.id
_entity.type
_entity.pdbx_description
1 polymer ?
#
loop_
_entity_poly.entity_id
_entity_poly.type
_entity_poly.pdbx_seq_one_letter_code
_entity_poly.pdbx_strand_id
1 'polypeptide(L)'
;MGKKEPRKRQNGKRHNGGGDAADVAGYVHLKPDHVEKLREMHRLQESLSGTQAGSQESPKYRSYTLHNFRQLPQVQRLSKKDQFAIEVVANVLPFKTNSYVVDELINWDDVPNDPIYILNFPQKDMLLPRHYKEMAALVRRAADKSEIDATANRIRLELNPHPAGQLDHNVPTLGDTRLTGMQHKYRETVLFFPSNGQTCHAYCTFCFRWPQFVGMDELKFAMRETEMLVEYVRAHPEVSDVLFTGGDPMIMRTRNLARYIMPLLEAGLPNLRTIRIGTKSLGYWPYRFLTDDDADEVLDLFKRVTASGIHLAFMAHFNHPRELSTDAVKAAIARVKETGAEIRTQSPVMRNINDSPAVWSDMWREQVRLGCIPYYMFIARDTGAQQYFSVPLVRAWEIFRDAFKSVSGVARTARGPSMSADPGKVEVLGVTNVGGKKVFALRMLQGRNPDWAMRPFFAEYDPKAIWLSDLRPAFGERRFFFEEELEKRYREDNLRRRGSKRPNRSNRPAKPLTPVR
;
A
#
# COMPACT_ATOMS: atom_id res chain seq x y z
N MET A 1 42.05 -55.84 -24.95
CA MET A 1 42.67 -56.83 -24.05
C MET A 1 42.38 -56.36 -22.65
N GLY A 2 41.67 -57.01 -21.84
CA GLY A 2 41.13 -58.25 -21.43
C GLY A 2 40.05 -57.97 -20.42
N LYS A 3 39.10 -58.62 -20.53
CA LYS A 3 38.41 -59.79 -20.00
C LYS A 3 37.51 -59.46 -18.79
N LYS A 4 36.27 -59.78 -19.05
CA LYS A 4 35.13 -59.98 -18.15
C LYS A 4 35.40 -61.11 -17.15
N GLU A 5 34.75 -61.07 -15.96
CA GLU A 5 33.90 -62.18 -15.54
C GLU A 5 33.00 -61.83 -14.36
N PRO A 6 31.86 -62.55 -14.16
CA PRO A 6 30.71 -62.10 -13.39
C PRO A 6 30.55 -62.87 -12.04
N ARG A 7 29.79 -62.31 -11.09
CA ARG A 7 29.42 -63.09 -9.89
C ARG A 7 27.89 -63.13 -9.66
N LYS A 8 27.48 -64.34 -9.71
CA LYS A 8 26.39 -65.21 -9.26
C LYS A 8 25.29 -64.56 -8.38
N ARG A 9 24.09 -64.88 -8.84
CA ARG A 9 22.83 -64.92 -8.09
C ARG A 9 22.90 -65.99 -7.00
N GLN A 10 22.33 -65.71 -5.79
CA GLN A 10 21.76 -66.72 -4.90
C GLN A 10 20.32 -66.35 -4.59
N ASN A 11 19.45 -67.33 -4.87
CA ASN A 11 18.04 -67.42 -4.46
C ASN A 11 17.94 -67.83 -3.01
N GLY A 12 16.90 -67.36 -2.32
CA GLY A 12 16.50 -68.06 -1.12
C GLY A 12 15.43 -67.42 -0.27
N LYS A 13 14.20 -67.86 -0.52
CA LYS A 13 13.10 -68.08 0.42
C LYS A 13 12.15 -66.90 0.79
N ARG A 14 10.93 -67.07 0.26
CA ARG A 14 9.68 -66.46 0.78
C ARG A 14 9.41 -66.93 2.21
N HIS A 15 8.98 -65.98 3.06
CA HIS A 15 8.08 -66.28 4.17
C HIS A 15 6.97 -65.22 4.19
N ASN A 16 5.75 -65.71 4.13
CA ASN A 16 4.51 -64.99 4.40
C ASN A 16 4.41 -64.68 5.90
N GLY A 17 3.96 -63.51 6.26
CA GLY A 17 3.52 -63.16 7.61
C GLY A 17 2.95 -61.78 7.61
N GLY A 18 1.61 -61.69 7.72
CA GLY A 18 0.90 -60.42 7.84
C GLY A 18 1.16 -59.78 9.20
N GLY A 19 0.93 -58.49 9.28
CA GLY A 19 0.96 -57.76 10.53
C GLY A 19 1.23 -56.29 10.36
N ASP A 20 0.21 -55.53 10.54
CA ASP A 20 0.12 -54.20 11.15
C ASP A 20 0.89 -53.01 10.56
N ALA A 21 0.08 -52.07 10.08
CA ALA A 21 0.44 -50.68 9.98
C ALA A 21 0.72 -50.11 11.38
N ALA A 22 1.95 -49.74 11.62
CA ALA A 22 2.36 -49.02 12.82
C ALA A 22 3.32 -47.91 12.48
N ASP A 23 2.86 -46.70 12.67
CA ASP A 23 3.54 -45.58 13.33
C ASP A 23 4.98 -45.28 12.93
N VAL A 24 5.13 -44.24 12.08
CA VAL A 24 6.37 -43.46 11.99
C VAL A 24 6.13 -42.10 12.65
N ALA A 25 5.93 -42.10 13.96
CA ALA A 25 6.08 -40.91 14.79
C ALA A 25 7.47 -40.94 15.43
N GLY A 26 8.43 -40.24 14.81
CA GLY A 26 9.71 -39.95 15.43
C GLY A 26 9.53 -39.05 16.64
N TYR A 27 9.31 -39.58 17.82
CA TYR A 27 9.34 -38.84 19.07
C TYR A 27 10.78 -38.39 19.37
N VAL A 28 11.02 -37.09 19.22
CA VAL A 28 12.19 -36.46 19.86
C VAL A 28 11.95 -36.51 21.34
N HIS A 29 12.67 -37.37 22.05
CA HIS A 29 12.70 -37.39 23.52
C HIS A 29 13.32 -36.09 24.02
N LEU A 30 12.48 -35.11 24.34
CA LEU A 30 12.90 -33.91 25.06
C LEU A 30 13.33 -34.33 26.46
N LYS A 31 14.49 -33.85 26.93
CA LYS A 31 14.95 -34.06 28.30
C LYS A 31 13.90 -33.56 29.29
N PRO A 32 13.68 -34.20 30.44
CA PRO A 32 12.68 -33.80 31.44
C PRO A 32 12.72 -32.32 31.80
N ASP A 33 13.90 -31.72 31.89
CA ASP A 33 14.11 -30.30 32.17
C ASP A 33 13.57 -29.37 31.06
N HIS A 34 13.53 -29.83 29.82
CA HIS A 34 12.93 -29.06 28.71
C HIS A 34 11.40 -29.12 28.72
N VAL A 35 10.84 -30.26 29.16
CA VAL A 35 9.38 -30.39 29.30
C VAL A 35 8.88 -29.53 30.46
N GLU A 36 9.65 -29.45 31.56
CA GLU A 36 9.31 -28.61 32.70
C GLU A 36 9.41 -27.12 32.39
N LYS A 37 10.45 -26.69 31.68
CA LYS A 37 10.55 -25.32 31.14
C LYS A 37 9.41 -24.94 30.17
N LEU A 38 8.99 -25.86 29.32
CA LEU A 38 7.85 -25.63 28.43
C LEU A 38 6.55 -25.53 29.21
N ARG A 39 6.37 -26.32 30.27
CA ARG A 39 5.21 -26.22 31.18
C ARG A 39 5.23 -24.93 31.99
N GLU A 40 6.37 -24.45 32.39
CA GLU A 40 6.55 -23.20 33.12
C GLU A 40 6.30 -22.00 32.18
N MET A 41 6.78 -22.05 30.95
CA MET A 41 6.44 -21.07 29.91
C MET A 41 4.93 -21.07 29.57
N HIS A 42 4.30 -22.25 29.52
CA HIS A 42 2.86 -22.35 29.29
C HIS A 42 2.06 -21.77 30.46
N ARG A 43 2.47 -22.03 31.71
CA ARG A 43 1.87 -21.41 32.90
C ARG A 43 2.11 -19.91 33.00
N LEU A 44 3.28 -19.44 32.61
CA LEU A 44 3.56 -17.99 32.45
C LEU A 44 2.70 -17.34 31.36
N GLN A 45 2.49 -18.03 30.29
CA GLN A 45 1.63 -17.57 29.18
C GLN A 45 0.14 -17.57 29.57
N GLU A 46 -0.32 -18.59 30.34
CA GLU A 46 -1.65 -18.63 30.92
C GLU A 46 -1.82 -17.59 32.05
N SER A 47 -0.78 -17.36 32.87
CA SER A 47 -0.77 -16.30 33.88
C SER A 47 -0.76 -14.90 33.28
N LEU A 48 -0.12 -14.70 32.15
CA LEU A 48 -0.16 -13.44 31.38
C LEU A 48 -1.48 -13.26 30.62
N SER A 49 -2.14 -14.34 30.21
CA SER A 49 -3.50 -14.31 29.66
C SER A 49 -4.59 -14.25 30.72
N GLY A 50 -4.27 -14.62 31.98
CA GLY A 50 -5.16 -14.60 33.14
C GLY A 50 -5.07 -13.34 33.99
N THR A 51 -4.22 -12.35 33.67
CA THR A 51 -4.19 -11.08 34.36
C THR A 51 -5.42 -10.28 33.94
N GLN A 52 -6.46 -10.43 34.75
CA GLN A 52 -7.60 -9.54 34.96
C GLN A 52 -7.87 -8.59 33.77
N ALA A 53 -8.83 -8.97 32.95
CA ALA A 53 -9.72 -8.01 32.33
C ALA A 53 -10.42 -7.22 33.45
N GLY A 54 -9.69 -6.28 34.05
CA GLY A 54 -10.33 -5.10 34.59
C GLY A 54 -11.12 -4.52 33.42
N SER A 55 -12.34 -4.14 33.62
CA SER A 55 -13.26 -3.54 32.67
C SER A 55 -12.70 -2.21 32.11
N GLN A 56 -11.59 -2.26 31.40
CA GLN A 56 -11.19 -1.16 30.52
C GLN A 56 -12.14 -1.23 29.33
N GLU A 57 -13.05 -0.26 29.24
CA GLU A 57 -13.86 -0.08 28.04
C GLU A 57 -12.94 -0.19 26.81
N SER A 58 -13.34 -1.02 25.84
CA SER A 58 -12.62 -1.15 24.57
C SER A 58 -12.34 0.23 23.99
N PRO A 59 -11.11 0.52 23.52
CA PRO A 59 -10.77 1.84 23.00
C PRO A 59 -11.75 2.25 21.90
N LYS A 60 -12.39 3.39 22.08
CA LYS A 60 -13.38 3.93 21.14
C LYS A 60 -12.67 4.74 20.06
N TYR A 61 -12.98 4.45 18.81
CA TYR A 61 -12.49 5.23 17.68
C TYR A 61 -13.02 6.67 17.76
N ARG A 62 -12.11 7.63 17.83
CA ARG A 62 -12.39 9.07 17.72
C ARG A 62 -11.51 9.65 16.64
N SER A 63 -12.11 10.35 15.67
CA SER A 63 -11.35 11.01 14.60
C SER A 63 -11.15 12.50 14.91
N TYR A 64 -9.97 12.99 14.58
CA TYR A 64 -9.58 14.38 14.68
C TYR A 64 -9.22 14.91 13.29
N THR A 65 -9.84 16.03 12.93
CA THR A 65 -9.72 16.69 11.63
C THR A 65 -9.46 18.18 11.84
N LEU A 66 -9.40 18.95 10.76
CA LEU A 66 -9.29 20.41 10.82
C LEU A 66 -10.34 21.06 11.76
N HIS A 67 -11.53 20.45 11.91
CA HIS A 67 -12.63 21.05 12.69
C HIS A 67 -12.47 20.88 14.20
N ASN A 68 -11.78 19.83 14.67
CA ASN A 68 -11.74 19.50 16.10
C ASN A 68 -10.34 19.19 16.65
N PHE A 69 -9.27 19.27 15.87
CA PHE A 69 -7.90 18.94 16.32
C PHE A 69 -7.43 19.82 17.49
N ARG A 70 -7.91 21.08 17.60
CA ARG A 70 -7.58 21.98 18.69
C ARG A 70 -8.17 21.57 20.04
N GLN A 71 -9.11 20.62 20.06
CA GLN A 71 -9.68 20.03 21.27
C GLN A 71 -8.75 19.03 21.94
N LEU A 72 -7.73 18.54 21.20
CA LEU A 72 -6.72 17.64 21.75
C LEU A 72 -5.86 18.33 22.79
N PRO A 73 -5.79 17.81 24.04
CA PRO A 73 -4.95 18.38 25.09
C PRO A 73 -3.48 18.48 24.69
N GLN A 74 -3.00 17.48 23.93
CA GLN A 74 -1.65 17.42 23.41
C GLN A 74 -1.38 18.58 22.42
N VAL A 75 -2.33 18.87 21.53
CA VAL A 75 -2.22 19.98 20.57
C VAL A 75 -2.27 21.33 21.27
N GLN A 76 -3.02 21.45 22.36
CA GLN A 76 -3.09 22.70 23.14
C GLN A 76 -1.75 23.10 23.76
N ARG A 77 -0.84 22.13 23.96
CA ARG A 77 0.53 22.36 24.45
C ARG A 77 1.47 22.87 23.35
N LEU A 78 1.13 22.68 22.08
CA LEU A 78 1.92 23.18 20.96
C LEU A 78 1.90 24.72 20.91
N SER A 79 2.94 25.30 20.32
CA SER A 79 2.95 26.74 20.09
C SER A 79 1.77 27.20 19.25
N LYS A 80 1.29 28.42 19.43
CA LYS A 80 0.24 29.00 18.59
C LYS A 80 0.64 29.04 17.11
N LYS A 81 1.94 29.16 16.83
CA LYS A 81 2.49 29.11 15.48
C LYS A 81 2.31 27.73 14.83
N ASP A 82 2.55 26.65 15.59
CA ASP A 82 2.43 25.29 15.08
C ASP A 82 0.96 24.90 14.90
N GLN A 83 0.10 25.25 15.86
CA GLN A 83 -1.34 25.08 15.72
C GLN A 83 -1.89 25.80 14.47
N PHE A 84 -1.41 27.02 14.21
CA PHE A 84 -1.77 27.79 13.02
C PHE A 84 -1.22 27.15 11.74
N ALA A 85 0.00 26.61 11.77
CA ALA A 85 0.57 25.92 10.62
C ALA A 85 -0.23 24.68 10.24
N ILE A 86 -0.67 23.87 11.22
CA ILE A 86 -1.57 22.74 10.99
C ILE A 86 -2.85 23.20 10.27
N GLU A 87 -3.49 24.25 10.75
CA GLU A 87 -4.72 24.80 10.19
C GLU A 87 -4.51 25.25 8.73
N VAL A 88 -3.46 26.02 8.46
CA VAL A 88 -3.15 26.52 7.13
C VAL A 88 -2.95 25.37 6.13
N VAL A 89 -2.13 24.38 6.49
CA VAL A 89 -1.82 23.27 5.60
C VAL A 89 -3.01 22.33 5.43
N ALA A 90 -3.80 22.12 6.48
CA ALA A 90 -4.99 21.26 6.44
C ALA A 90 -6.14 21.82 5.59
N ASN A 91 -6.12 23.12 5.24
CA ASN A 91 -7.03 23.67 4.24
C ASN A 91 -6.65 23.24 2.80
N VAL A 92 -5.40 22.86 2.56
CA VAL A 92 -4.91 22.44 1.22
C VAL A 92 -4.80 20.92 1.13
N LEU A 93 -4.11 20.29 2.06
CA LEU A 93 -3.89 18.84 2.11
C LEU A 93 -4.86 18.20 3.10
N PRO A 94 -5.31 16.96 2.87
CA PRO A 94 -6.26 16.31 3.77
C PRO A 94 -5.61 16.03 5.13
N PHE A 95 -6.36 16.30 6.20
CA PHE A 95 -5.93 16.03 7.56
C PHE A 95 -7.00 15.25 8.32
N LYS A 96 -6.59 14.10 8.83
CA LYS A 96 -7.36 13.26 9.74
C LYS A 96 -6.41 12.38 10.53
N THR A 97 -6.54 12.38 11.84
CA THR A 97 -5.90 11.41 12.73
C THR A 97 -6.95 10.79 13.67
N ASN A 98 -6.56 9.90 14.56
CA ASN A 98 -7.49 9.26 15.49
C ASN A 98 -6.89 9.07 16.89
N SER A 99 -7.74 8.63 17.84
CA SER A 99 -7.37 8.43 19.23
C SER A 99 -6.18 7.50 19.42
N TYR A 100 -6.13 6.36 18.72
CA TYR A 100 -5.01 5.42 18.84
C TYR A 100 -3.66 6.03 18.42
N VAL A 101 -3.64 6.72 17.28
CA VAL A 101 -2.41 7.37 16.80
C VAL A 101 -1.95 8.45 17.78
N VAL A 102 -2.89 9.25 18.30
CA VAL A 102 -2.61 10.37 19.19
C VAL A 102 -2.13 9.89 20.57
N ASP A 103 -2.77 8.85 21.10
CA ASP A 103 -2.58 8.45 22.49
C ASP A 103 -1.50 7.36 22.64
N GLU A 104 -1.32 6.49 21.62
CA GLU A 104 -0.42 5.33 21.72
C GLU A 104 0.83 5.41 20.84
N LEU A 105 0.79 6.15 19.72
CA LEU A 105 1.89 6.13 18.77
C LEU A 105 2.78 7.38 18.79
N ILE A 106 2.20 8.58 18.95
CA ILE A 106 2.98 9.82 18.92
C ILE A 106 3.75 10.01 20.23
N ASN A 107 5.06 10.27 20.12
CA ASN A 107 5.85 10.79 21.23
C ASN A 107 5.74 12.32 21.27
N TRP A 108 4.84 12.82 22.10
CA TRP A 108 4.56 14.25 22.22
C TRP A 108 5.73 15.07 22.79
N ASP A 109 6.69 14.42 23.46
CA ASP A 109 7.88 15.09 24.00
C ASP A 109 8.93 15.40 22.90
N ASP A 110 8.83 14.73 21.74
CA ASP A 110 9.71 14.95 20.58
C ASP A 110 9.03 15.75 19.45
N VAL A 111 7.81 16.25 19.67
CA VAL A 111 7.13 17.09 18.68
C VAL A 111 7.83 18.45 18.57
N PRO A 112 8.14 18.93 17.34
CA PRO A 112 7.59 18.51 16.04
C PRO A 112 8.42 17.45 15.26
N ASN A 113 9.45 16.83 15.85
CA ASN A 113 10.37 15.92 15.15
C ASN A 113 9.89 14.46 15.20
N ASP A 114 8.92 14.12 16.05
CA ASP A 114 8.39 12.75 16.13
C ASP A 114 7.90 12.26 14.77
N PRO A 115 8.40 11.12 14.25
CA PRO A 115 8.06 10.62 12.91
C PRO A 115 6.59 10.28 12.76
N ILE A 116 5.90 9.80 13.82
CA ILE A 116 4.47 9.50 13.76
C ILE A 116 3.64 10.78 13.75
N TYR A 117 4.07 11.81 14.49
CA TYR A 117 3.47 13.13 14.40
C TYR A 117 3.59 13.69 12.97
N ILE A 118 4.78 13.65 12.37
CA ILE A 118 5.00 14.10 10.98
C ILE A 118 4.15 13.32 9.99
N LEU A 119 3.98 12.00 10.19
CA LEU A 119 3.14 11.15 9.35
C LEU A 119 1.65 11.52 9.40
N ASN A 120 1.18 12.17 10.47
CA ASN A 120 -0.25 12.41 10.71
C ASN A 120 -0.64 13.88 10.79
N PHE A 121 0.24 14.75 11.30
CA PHE A 121 -0.06 16.17 11.45
C PHE A 121 0.61 17.01 10.36
N PRO A 122 -0.14 17.84 9.62
CA PRO A 122 0.41 18.72 8.61
C PRO A 122 1.48 19.67 9.15
N GLN A 123 2.61 19.78 8.43
CA GLN A 123 3.71 20.66 8.77
C GLN A 123 3.78 21.84 7.79
N LYS A 124 4.23 23.02 8.26
CA LYS A 124 4.33 24.23 7.45
C LYS A 124 5.01 23.99 6.10
N ASP A 125 6.15 23.28 6.12
CA ASP A 125 7.01 23.10 4.94
C ASP A 125 6.51 21.98 3.99
N MET A 126 5.34 21.38 4.28
CA MET A 126 4.62 20.51 3.34
C MET A 126 3.97 21.30 2.19
N LEU A 127 3.85 22.61 2.32
CA LEU A 127 3.52 23.53 1.24
C LEU A 127 4.75 24.33 0.82
N LEU A 128 4.83 24.68 -0.46
CA LEU A 128 5.84 25.63 -0.92
C LEU A 128 5.67 26.98 -0.19
N PRO A 129 6.77 27.73 0.07
CA PRO A 129 6.69 28.98 0.83
C PRO A 129 5.64 29.97 0.29
N ARG A 130 5.49 30.07 -1.05
CA ARG A 130 4.48 30.91 -1.70
C ARG A 130 3.05 30.45 -1.37
N HIS A 131 2.78 29.13 -1.45
CA HIS A 131 1.45 28.57 -1.18
C HIS A 131 1.08 28.72 0.30
N TYR A 132 2.03 28.47 1.19
CA TYR A 132 1.82 28.66 2.61
C TYR A 132 1.52 30.13 2.95
N LYS A 133 2.30 31.08 2.40
CA LYS A 133 2.11 32.53 2.65
C LYS A 133 0.72 32.99 2.20
N GLU A 134 0.31 32.56 1.03
CA GLU A 134 -0.99 32.92 0.45
C GLU A 134 -2.15 32.35 1.30
N MET A 135 -2.15 31.05 1.56
CA MET A 135 -3.19 30.41 2.39
C MET A 135 -3.20 30.97 3.81
N ALA A 136 -2.04 31.20 4.41
CA ALA A 136 -1.92 31.77 5.76
C ALA A 136 -2.51 33.19 5.84
N ALA A 137 -2.42 33.98 4.78
CA ALA A 137 -3.04 35.30 4.73
C ALA A 137 -4.57 35.21 4.77
N LEU A 138 -5.15 34.25 4.04
CA LEU A 138 -6.59 34.01 4.03
C LEU A 138 -7.10 33.53 5.40
N VAL A 139 -6.44 32.53 5.96
CA VAL A 139 -6.81 31.98 7.29
C VAL A 139 -6.70 33.04 8.38
N ARG A 140 -5.63 33.87 8.35
CA ARG A 140 -5.41 34.92 9.38
C ARG A 140 -6.48 35.98 9.38
N ARG A 141 -7.01 36.36 8.22
CA ARG A 141 -8.08 37.35 8.09
C ARG A 141 -9.48 36.74 8.14
N ALA A 142 -9.58 35.43 8.44
CA ALA A 142 -10.85 34.70 8.44
C ALA A 142 -11.66 34.90 7.14
N ALA A 143 -10.98 34.74 5.99
CA ALA A 143 -11.60 34.89 4.67
C ALA A 143 -12.79 33.94 4.49
N ASP A 144 -13.68 34.27 3.59
CA ASP A 144 -14.84 33.44 3.26
C ASP A 144 -14.41 32.06 2.78
N LYS A 145 -15.20 31.05 3.12
CA LYS A 145 -14.93 29.65 2.75
C LYS A 145 -14.74 29.49 1.24
N SER A 146 -15.51 30.18 0.41
CA SER A 146 -15.41 30.14 -1.05
C SER A 146 -14.04 30.61 -1.54
N GLU A 147 -13.46 31.64 -0.92
CA GLU A 147 -12.13 32.16 -1.27
C GLU A 147 -11.02 31.21 -0.82
N ILE A 148 -11.15 30.65 0.38
CA ILE A 148 -10.24 29.62 0.91
C ILE A 148 -10.26 28.39 -0.02
N ASP A 149 -11.45 27.88 -0.37
CA ASP A 149 -11.61 26.70 -1.21
C ASP A 149 -11.08 26.95 -2.64
N ALA A 150 -11.32 28.10 -3.24
CA ALA A 150 -10.81 28.46 -4.55
C ALA A 150 -9.27 28.49 -4.58
N THR A 151 -8.66 29.11 -3.57
CA THR A 151 -7.20 29.17 -3.42
C THR A 151 -6.61 27.77 -3.15
N ALA A 152 -7.23 26.99 -2.26
CA ALA A 152 -6.82 25.63 -1.98
C ALA A 152 -6.86 24.76 -3.23
N ASN A 153 -7.93 24.84 -4.04
CA ASN A 153 -8.08 24.06 -5.27
C ASN A 153 -7.02 24.43 -6.30
N ARG A 154 -6.70 25.70 -6.48
CA ARG A 154 -5.60 26.14 -7.34
C ARG A 154 -4.26 25.55 -6.90
N ILE A 155 -3.93 25.65 -5.61
CA ILE A 155 -2.70 25.07 -5.03
C ILE A 155 -2.69 23.55 -5.21
N ARG A 156 -3.81 22.87 -5.01
CA ARG A 156 -3.97 21.43 -5.21
C ARG A 156 -3.65 20.98 -6.63
N LEU A 157 -4.08 21.75 -7.62
CA LEU A 157 -3.75 21.46 -9.03
C LEU A 157 -2.24 21.55 -9.29
N GLU A 158 -1.55 22.54 -8.69
CA GLU A 158 -0.09 22.66 -8.79
C GLU A 158 0.66 21.51 -8.07
N LEU A 159 0.11 21.01 -6.96
CA LEU A 159 0.67 19.88 -6.20
C LEU A 159 0.41 18.50 -6.84
N ASN A 160 -0.40 18.44 -7.88
CA ASN A 160 -0.76 17.20 -8.58
C ASN A 160 -0.44 17.30 -10.09
N PRO A 161 0.86 17.34 -10.46
CA PRO A 161 1.26 17.62 -11.85
C PRO A 161 0.87 16.51 -12.85
N HIS A 162 0.56 15.30 -12.37
CA HIS A 162 0.27 14.14 -13.21
C HIS A 162 -1.06 13.45 -12.85
N PRO A 163 -2.22 14.16 -12.85
CA PRO A 163 -3.51 13.58 -12.49
C PRO A 163 -3.99 12.54 -13.50
N ALA A 164 -3.64 12.70 -14.78
CA ALA A 164 -4.15 11.90 -15.88
C ALA A 164 -3.76 10.42 -15.82
N GLY A 165 -2.54 10.10 -15.36
CA GLY A 165 -2.07 8.70 -15.28
C GLY A 165 -2.90 7.83 -14.35
N GLN A 166 -3.52 8.39 -13.31
CA GLN A 166 -4.37 7.65 -12.38
C GLN A 166 -5.82 7.55 -12.84
N LEU A 167 -6.35 8.59 -13.48
CA LEU A 167 -7.76 8.71 -13.84
C LEU A 167 -8.05 8.24 -15.27
N ASP A 168 -7.05 8.26 -16.15
CA ASP A 168 -7.27 8.04 -17.58
C ASP A 168 -6.59 6.77 -18.11
N HIS A 169 -5.26 6.74 -18.10
CA HIS A 169 -4.50 5.68 -18.81
C HIS A 169 -4.55 4.29 -18.19
N ASN A 170 -4.99 4.17 -16.93
CA ASN A 170 -5.09 2.88 -16.24
C ASN A 170 -6.52 2.39 -16.11
N VAL A 171 -7.52 3.20 -16.49
CA VAL A 171 -8.94 2.83 -16.35
C VAL A 171 -9.35 1.93 -17.51
N PRO A 172 -9.71 0.66 -17.23
CA PRO A 172 -10.11 -0.26 -18.28
C PRO A 172 -11.53 -0.02 -18.76
N THR A 173 -11.91 -0.70 -19.86
CA THR A 173 -13.27 -0.76 -20.38
C THR A 173 -13.74 -2.21 -20.43
N LEU A 174 -15.03 -2.43 -20.25
CA LEU A 174 -15.73 -3.69 -20.52
C LEU A 174 -16.77 -3.40 -21.61
N GLY A 175 -16.50 -3.87 -22.84
CA GLY A 175 -17.20 -3.38 -24.01
C GLY A 175 -17.04 -1.85 -24.15
N ASP A 176 -18.15 -1.12 -24.28
CA ASP A 176 -18.16 0.34 -24.35
C ASP A 176 -18.22 1.03 -22.99
N THR A 177 -18.34 0.28 -21.90
CA THR A 177 -18.46 0.80 -20.55
C THR A 177 -17.09 1.02 -19.92
N ARG A 178 -16.79 2.27 -19.54
CA ARG A 178 -15.58 2.60 -18.79
C ARG A 178 -15.77 2.28 -17.32
N LEU A 179 -14.85 1.49 -16.75
CA LEU A 179 -14.91 1.03 -15.36
C LEU A 179 -14.21 2.01 -14.42
N THR A 180 -14.85 3.16 -14.18
CA THR A 180 -14.37 4.18 -13.22
C THR A 180 -14.33 3.58 -11.80
N GLY A 181 -13.14 3.48 -11.20
CA GLY A 181 -12.94 2.78 -9.93
C GLY A 181 -12.21 1.45 -10.09
N MET A 182 -11.76 1.15 -11.31
CA MET A 182 -10.80 0.09 -11.58
C MET A 182 -9.55 0.63 -12.27
N GLN A 183 -8.41 0.01 -11.99
CA GLN A 183 -7.16 0.28 -12.70
C GLN A 183 -6.52 -1.03 -13.13
N HIS A 184 -6.16 -1.13 -14.41
CA HIS A 184 -5.45 -2.27 -14.98
C HIS A 184 -4.20 -1.76 -15.69
N LYS A 185 -3.10 -1.67 -14.93
CA LYS A 185 -1.79 -1.19 -15.43
C LYS A 185 -0.86 -2.34 -15.79
N TYR A 186 -0.88 -3.39 -15.00
CA TYR A 186 -0.04 -4.58 -15.15
C TYR A 186 -0.91 -5.76 -15.54
N ARG A 187 -0.45 -6.56 -16.47
CA ARG A 187 -1.19 -7.64 -17.12
C ARG A 187 -1.96 -8.53 -16.13
N GLU A 188 -1.33 -8.92 -15.03
CA GLU A 188 -1.87 -9.92 -14.10
C GLU A 188 -2.69 -9.32 -12.96
N THR A 189 -2.67 -7.98 -12.79
CA THR A 189 -3.21 -7.35 -11.58
C THR A 189 -4.20 -6.23 -11.89
N VAL A 190 -5.39 -6.36 -11.34
CA VAL A 190 -6.42 -5.31 -11.32
C VAL A 190 -6.50 -4.70 -9.93
N LEU A 191 -6.54 -3.37 -9.87
CA LEU A 191 -6.87 -2.61 -8.67
C LEU A 191 -8.35 -2.26 -8.68
N PHE A 192 -9.03 -2.52 -7.58
CA PHE A 192 -10.42 -2.16 -7.39
C PHE A 192 -10.59 -1.19 -6.22
N PHE A 193 -11.38 -0.15 -6.43
CA PHE A 193 -11.59 0.97 -5.52
C PHE A 193 -13.03 0.98 -5.02
N PRO A 194 -13.37 0.24 -3.96
CA PRO A 194 -14.73 0.17 -3.45
C PRO A 194 -15.21 1.54 -2.97
N SER A 195 -16.41 1.96 -3.37
CA SER A 195 -16.96 3.28 -3.03
C SER A 195 -17.07 3.51 -1.52
N ASN A 196 -17.39 2.47 -0.76
CA ASN A 196 -17.50 2.55 0.70
C ASN A 196 -16.15 2.61 1.42
N GLY A 197 -15.05 2.30 0.73
CA GLY A 197 -13.69 2.28 1.26
C GLY A 197 -12.86 3.52 0.93
N GLN A 198 -13.48 4.64 0.53
CA GLN A 198 -12.77 5.83 0.06
C GLN A 198 -12.41 6.83 1.17
N THR A 199 -12.17 6.35 2.37
CA THR A 199 -11.55 7.10 3.48
C THR A 199 -10.59 6.18 4.23
N CYS A 200 -9.88 6.70 5.24
CA CYS A 200 -8.95 5.93 6.08
C CYS A 200 -9.24 6.17 7.55
N HIS A 201 -8.69 5.35 8.44
CA HIS A 201 -8.73 5.59 9.88
C HIS A 201 -7.94 6.84 10.28
N ALA A 202 -6.80 7.10 9.60
CA ALA A 202 -6.07 8.36 9.64
C ALA A 202 -5.44 8.62 8.27
N TYR A 203 -5.24 9.88 7.87
CA TYR A 203 -4.60 10.24 6.62
C TYR A 203 -3.10 10.41 6.83
N CYS A 204 -2.33 9.76 5.97
CA CYS A 204 -0.89 9.99 5.92
C CYS A 204 -0.60 11.31 5.21
N THR A 205 0.26 12.14 5.76
CA THR A 205 0.66 13.44 5.16
C THR A 205 1.39 13.31 3.83
N PHE A 206 1.95 12.13 3.55
CA PHE A 206 2.61 11.79 2.28
C PHE A 206 1.70 11.06 1.28
N CYS A 207 0.41 10.93 1.57
CA CYS A 207 -0.51 10.10 0.79
C CYS A 207 -0.56 10.56 -0.68
N PHE A 208 -0.16 9.68 -1.62
CA PHE A 208 -0.24 10.01 -3.05
C PHE A 208 -1.68 9.98 -3.61
N ARG A 209 -2.63 9.44 -2.83
CA ARG A 209 -4.06 9.47 -3.16
C ARG A 209 -4.80 10.64 -2.49
N TRP A 210 -4.08 11.59 -1.93
CA TRP A 210 -4.65 12.75 -1.26
C TRP A 210 -5.72 13.49 -2.08
N PRO A 211 -5.67 13.55 -3.43
CA PRO A 211 -6.71 14.24 -4.21
C PRO A 211 -8.11 13.66 -4.03
N GLN A 212 -8.24 12.39 -3.67
CA GLN A 212 -9.54 11.74 -3.44
C GLN A 212 -10.22 12.18 -2.14
N PHE A 213 -9.49 12.83 -1.23
CA PHE A 213 -9.97 13.18 0.12
C PHE A 213 -10.26 14.68 0.30
N VAL A 214 -10.07 15.50 -0.74
CA VAL A 214 -10.19 16.97 -0.66
C VAL A 214 -11.51 17.53 -1.22
N GLY A 215 -12.47 16.67 -1.55
CA GLY A 215 -13.83 17.07 -1.96
C GLY A 215 -13.96 17.55 -3.41
N MET A 216 -12.93 17.41 -4.24
CA MET A 216 -13.02 17.71 -5.68
C MET A 216 -13.64 16.53 -6.42
N ASP A 217 -14.85 16.68 -6.97
CA ASP A 217 -15.60 15.59 -7.62
C ASP A 217 -14.85 15.02 -8.84
N GLU A 218 -14.13 15.84 -9.58
CA GLU A 218 -13.32 15.42 -10.73
C GLU A 218 -12.17 14.47 -10.35
N LEU A 219 -11.79 14.44 -9.07
CA LEU A 219 -10.72 13.59 -8.56
C LEU A 219 -11.24 12.33 -7.86
N LYS A 220 -12.56 12.17 -7.72
CA LYS A 220 -13.16 10.97 -7.15
C LYS A 220 -13.02 9.79 -8.08
N PHE A 221 -12.56 8.68 -7.53
CA PHE A 221 -12.32 7.44 -8.25
C PHE A 221 -12.76 6.24 -7.40
N ALA A 222 -13.94 5.70 -7.70
CA ALA A 222 -14.52 4.59 -6.94
C ALA A 222 -15.64 3.89 -7.73
N MET A 223 -15.93 2.62 -7.36
CA MET A 223 -16.92 1.78 -8.01
C MET A 223 -17.77 1.04 -6.98
N ARG A 224 -19.06 0.83 -7.30
CA ARG A 224 -20.02 0.04 -6.49
C ARG A 224 -20.35 -1.30 -7.12
N GLU A 225 -20.25 -1.39 -8.41
CA GLU A 225 -20.74 -2.49 -9.25
C GLU A 225 -19.70 -3.63 -9.24
N THR A 226 -19.89 -4.59 -8.35
CA THR A 226 -19.00 -5.76 -8.22
C THR A 226 -19.16 -6.73 -9.37
N GLU A 227 -20.35 -6.83 -9.91
CA GLU A 227 -20.68 -7.67 -11.06
C GLU A 227 -19.78 -7.34 -12.26
N MET A 228 -19.53 -6.04 -12.50
CA MET A 228 -18.61 -5.59 -13.55
C MET A 228 -17.15 -5.99 -13.27
N LEU A 229 -16.72 -6.05 -12.01
CA LEU A 229 -15.41 -6.58 -11.66
C LEU A 229 -15.31 -8.07 -11.98
N VAL A 230 -16.33 -8.85 -11.61
CA VAL A 230 -16.40 -10.29 -11.89
C VAL A 230 -16.37 -10.56 -13.41
N GLU A 231 -17.18 -9.84 -14.17
CA GLU A 231 -17.22 -9.95 -15.64
C GLU A 231 -15.89 -9.56 -16.27
N TYR A 232 -15.28 -8.49 -15.78
CA TYR A 232 -13.97 -8.04 -16.25
C TYR A 232 -12.89 -9.11 -16.03
N VAL A 233 -12.80 -9.69 -14.82
CA VAL A 233 -11.84 -10.76 -14.52
C VAL A 233 -12.12 -12.00 -15.36
N ARG A 234 -13.40 -12.35 -15.61
CA ARG A 234 -13.80 -13.46 -16.49
C ARG A 234 -13.38 -13.24 -17.94
N ALA A 235 -13.50 -12.00 -18.43
CA ALA A 235 -13.13 -11.62 -19.80
C ALA A 235 -11.61 -11.50 -20.01
N HIS A 236 -10.81 -11.46 -18.94
CA HIS A 236 -9.37 -11.27 -18.95
C HIS A 236 -8.66 -12.44 -18.24
N PRO A 237 -8.44 -13.57 -18.92
CA PRO A 237 -7.83 -14.77 -18.32
C PRO A 237 -6.41 -14.53 -17.75
N GLU A 238 -5.72 -13.52 -18.23
CA GLU A 238 -4.41 -13.09 -17.73
C GLU A 238 -4.47 -12.46 -16.32
N VAL A 239 -5.64 -11.96 -15.89
CA VAL A 239 -5.81 -11.37 -14.56
C VAL A 239 -5.94 -12.48 -13.53
N SER A 240 -4.94 -12.63 -12.70
CA SER A 240 -4.88 -13.63 -11.62
C SER A 240 -4.96 -13.02 -10.21
N ASP A 241 -4.99 -11.69 -10.11
CA ASP A 241 -4.78 -10.96 -8.88
C ASP A 241 -5.65 -9.70 -8.83
N VAL A 242 -6.50 -9.61 -7.82
CA VAL A 242 -7.34 -8.43 -7.55
C VAL A 242 -6.89 -7.77 -6.26
N LEU A 243 -6.48 -6.50 -6.34
CA LEU A 243 -6.09 -5.68 -5.19
C LEU A 243 -7.20 -4.70 -4.83
N PHE A 244 -7.87 -4.92 -3.71
CA PHE A 244 -8.74 -3.93 -3.08
C PHE A 244 -7.91 -2.81 -2.46
N THR A 245 -8.23 -1.57 -2.81
CA THR A 245 -7.49 -0.38 -2.36
C THR A 245 -8.40 0.85 -2.43
N GLY A 246 -7.89 2.04 -2.22
CA GLY A 246 -8.70 3.28 -2.27
C GLY A 246 -8.20 4.28 -1.27
N GLY A 247 -9.05 4.67 -0.30
CA GLY A 247 -8.63 5.11 1.01
C GLY A 247 -8.03 3.92 1.73
N ASP A 248 -8.84 3.25 2.53
CA ASP A 248 -8.46 1.99 3.17
C ASP A 248 -9.68 1.04 3.17
N PRO A 249 -9.60 -0.14 2.53
CA PRO A 249 -10.71 -1.09 2.52
C PRO A 249 -11.16 -1.53 3.91
N MET A 250 -10.25 -1.52 4.90
CA MET A 250 -10.57 -1.95 6.26
C MET A 250 -11.40 -0.95 7.06
N ILE A 251 -11.64 0.27 6.54
CA ILE A 251 -12.61 1.21 7.13
C ILE A 251 -14.05 0.73 6.94
N MET A 252 -14.28 -0.15 5.98
CA MET A 252 -15.61 -0.70 5.70
C MET A 252 -16.04 -1.65 6.81
N ARG A 253 -17.33 -1.63 7.15
CA ARG A 253 -17.93 -2.72 7.89
C ARG A 253 -17.88 -4.00 7.07
N THR A 254 -17.78 -5.14 7.73
CA THR A 254 -17.63 -6.47 7.11
C THR A 254 -18.68 -6.74 6.06
N ARG A 255 -19.95 -6.41 6.34
CA ARG A 255 -21.06 -6.56 5.37
C ARG A 255 -20.82 -5.84 4.03
N ASN A 256 -20.14 -4.68 4.07
CA ASN A 256 -19.85 -3.92 2.87
C ASN A 256 -18.63 -4.50 2.12
N LEU A 257 -17.61 -4.94 2.86
CA LEU A 257 -16.46 -5.61 2.27
C LEU A 257 -16.86 -6.95 1.62
N ALA A 258 -17.73 -7.72 2.28
CA ALA A 258 -18.25 -8.98 1.79
C ALA A 258 -19.00 -8.82 0.46
N ARG A 259 -19.74 -7.72 0.24
CA ARG A 259 -20.40 -7.43 -1.05
C ARG A 259 -19.43 -7.36 -2.23
N TYR A 260 -18.18 -7.03 -2.00
CA TYR A 260 -17.14 -6.96 -3.03
C TYR A 260 -16.35 -8.27 -3.16
N ILE A 261 -16.14 -9.00 -2.07
CA ILE A 261 -15.32 -10.21 -2.06
C ILE A 261 -16.15 -11.45 -2.42
N MET A 262 -17.34 -11.62 -1.83
CA MET A 262 -18.13 -12.84 -2.02
C MET A 262 -18.48 -13.15 -3.47
N PRO A 263 -18.90 -12.18 -4.32
CA PRO A 263 -19.16 -12.46 -5.73
C PRO A 263 -17.94 -13.00 -6.50
N LEU A 264 -16.71 -12.60 -6.13
CA LEU A 264 -15.49 -13.13 -6.73
C LEU A 264 -15.26 -14.61 -6.37
N LEU A 265 -15.61 -15.00 -5.11
CA LEU A 265 -15.50 -16.38 -4.65
C LEU A 265 -16.57 -17.27 -5.32
N GLU A 266 -17.79 -16.77 -5.40
CA GLU A 266 -18.97 -17.49 -5.92
C GLU A 266 -18.93 -17.63 -7.45
N ALA A 267 -18.24 -16.73 -8.15
CA ALA A 267 -18.17 -16.72 -9.61
C ALA A 267 -17.35 -17.87 -10.22
N GLY A 268 -16.60 -18.64 -9.42
CA GLY A 268 -15.81 -19.78 -9.88
C GLY A 268 -14.78 -19.42 -10.95
N LEU A 269 -14.09 -18.29 -10.80
CA LEU A 269 -13.13 -17.75 -11.77
C LEU A 269 -11.84 -18.59 -11.79
N PRO A 270 -11.55 -19.37 -12.83
CA PRO A 270 -10.42 -20.30 -12.82
C PRO A 270 -9.04 -19.61 -12.87
N ASN A 271 -9.01 -18.36 -13.31
CA ASN A 271 -7.81 -17.53 -13.39
C ASN A 271 -7.53 -16.77 -12.10
N LEU A 272 -8.53 -16.50 -11.25
CA LEU A 272 -8.32 -15.75 -10.00
C LEU A 272 -7.61 -16.63 -8.97
N ARG A 273 -6.39 -16.22 -8.58
CA ARG A 273 -5.53 -16.93 -7.63
C ARG A 273 -5.31 -16.16 -6.34
N THR A 274 -5.39 -14.83 -6.40
CA THR A 274 -5.01 -13.96 -5.30
C THR A 274 -6.01 -12.83 -5.13
N ILE A 275 -6.41 -12.60 -3.88
CA ILE A 275 -7.06 -11.38 -3.45
C ILE A 275 -6.11 -10.65 -2.51
N ARG A 276 -5.89 -9.36 -2.78
CA ARG A 276 -5.05 -8.51 -1.92
C ARG A 276 -5.86 -7.38 -1.31
N ILE A 277 -5.49 -7.00 -0.10
CA ILE A 277 -6.09 -5.87 0.63
C ILE A 277 -4.97 -4.89 0.97
N GLY A 278 -4.99 -3.70 0.33
CA GLY A 278 -4.06 -2.62 0.63
C GLY A 278 -4.55 -1.81 1.82
N THR A 279 -3.87 -1.87 2.95
CA THR A 279 -4.34 -1.24 4.19
C THR A 279 -3.21 -0.70 5.05
N LYS A 280 -3.52 0.34 5.82
CA LYS A 280 -2.70 0.85 6.92
C LYS A 280 -3.39 0.63 8.28
N SER A 281 -4.54 -0.02 8.31
CA SER A 281 -5.32 -0.20 9.55
C SER A 281 -4.61 -1.01 10.61
N LEU A 282 -3.74 -1.96 10.25
CA LEU A 282 -2.90 -2.66 11.23
C LEU A 282 -2.04 -1.69 12.05
N GLY A 283 -1.46 -0.65 11.41
CA GLY A 283 -0.64 0.34 12.11
C GLY A 283 -1.42 1.53 12.65
N TYR A 284 -2.62 1.84 12.15
CA TYR A 284 -3.34 3.07 12.51
C TYR A 284 -4.67 2.87 13.24
N TRP A 285 -5.21 1.65 13.21
CA TRP A 285 -6.38 1.24 13.98
C TRP A 285 -6.41 -0.29 14.10
N PRO A 286 -5.49 -0.91 14.90
CA PRO A 286 -5.44 -2.37 15.05
C PRO A 286 -6.72 -2.94 15.67
N TYR A 287 -7.48 -2.13 16.41
CA TYR A 287 -8.75 -2.50 17.01
C TYR A 287 -9.80 -2.92 15.99
N ARG A 288 -9.63 -2.57 14.70
CA ARG A 288 -10.42 -3.11 13.59
C ARG A 288 -10.43 -4.64 13.56
N PHE A 289 -9.37 -5.27 14.04
CA PHE A 289 -9.20 -6.72 14.06
C PHE A 289 -9.31 -7.31 15.47
N LEU A 290 -9.56 -6.49 16.49
CA LEU A 290 -9.58 -6.91 17.88
C LEU A 290 -10.95 -6.68 18.54
N THR A 291 -11.44 -5.46 18.54
CA THR A 291 -12.57 -5.03 19.40
C THR A 291 -13.62 -4.19 18.68
N ASP A 292 -13.47 -3.84 17.40
CA ASP A 292 -14.56 -3.24 16.62
C ASP A 292 -15.74 -4.22 16.58
N ASP A 293 -16.97 -3.71 16.55
CA ASP A 293 -18.22 -4.49 16.66
C ASP A 293 -18.29 -5.71 15.70
N ASP A 294 -17.64 -5.63 14.54
CA ASP A 294 -17.62 -6.67 13.50
C ASP A 294 -16.20 -7.24 13.26
N ALA A 295 -15.33 -7.20 14.29
CA ALA A 295 -13.94 -7.68 14.19
C ALA A 295 -13.88 -9.19 13.90
N ASP A 296 -14.68 -9.99 14.58
CA ASP A 296 -14.73 -11.44 14.36
C ASP A 296 -15.33 -11.79 12.99
N GLU A 297 -16.36 -11.06 12.56
CA GLU A 297 -16.98 -11.26 11.25
C GLU A 297 -16.00 -11.00 10.10
N VAL A 298 -15.15 -9.96 10.21
CA VAL A 298 -14.16 -9.69 9.15
C VAL A 298 -13.08 -10.75 9.10
N LEU A 299 -12.65 -11.30 10.23
CA LEU A 299 -11.70 -12.42 10.27
C LEU A 299 -12.33 -13.70 9.69
N ASP A 300 -13.60 -13.95 9.94
CA ASP A 300 -14.32 -15.08 9.35
C ASP A 300 -14.49 -14.92 7.82
N LEU A 301 -14.70 -13.70 7.33
CA LEU A 301 -14.65 -13.43 5.90
C LEU A 301 -13.27 -13.79 5.31
N PHE A 302 -12.17 -13.46 6.00
CA PHE A 302 -10.81 -13.81 5.54
C PHE A 302 -10.57 -15.31 5.53
N LYS A 303 -11.03 -16.04 6.57
CA LYS A 303 -11.00 -17.52 6.58
C LYS A 303 -11.77 -18.11 5.40
N ARG A 304 -12.92 -17.53 5.03
CA ARG A 304 -13.69 -17.97 3.86
C ARG A 304 -12.90 -17.79 2.56
N VAL A 305 -12.17 -16.66 2.40
CA VAL A 305 -11.31 -16.46 1.23
C VAL A 305 -10.21 -17.53 1.17
N THR A 306 -9.50 -17.76 2.26
CA THR A 306 -8.41 -18.75 2.30
C THR A 306 -8.91 -20.18 2.14
N ALA A 307 -10.05 -20.52 2.74
CA ALA A 307 -10.70 -21.82 2.60
C ALA A 307 -11.20 -22.12 1.17
N SER A 308 -11.47 -21.08 0.35
CA SER A 308 -11.82 -21.26 -1.07
C SER A 308 -10.63 -21.60 -1.97
N GLY A 309 -9.41 -21.68 -1.42
CA GLY A 309 -8.18 -21.92 -2.17
C GLY A 309 -7.58 -20.67 -2.81
N ILE A 310 -8.18 -19.49 -2.60
CA ILE A 310 -7.62 -18.21 -3.06
C ILE A 310 -6.63 -17.70 -2.01
N HIS A 311 -5.43 -17.31 -2.45
CA HIS A 311 -4.43 -16.70 -1.60
C HIS A 311 -4.87 -15.30 -1.17
N LEU A 312 -5.00 -15.06 0.13
CA LEU A 312 -5.29 -13.75 0.70
C LEU A 312 -4.01 -13.08 1.17
N ALA A 313 -3.69 -11.90 0.65
CA ALA A 313 -2.52 -11.15 1.06
C ALA A 313 -2.86 -9.71 1.49
N PHE A 314 -2.44 -9.36 2.70
CA PHE A 314 -2.47 -7.98 3.16
C PHE A 314 -1.23 -7.24 2.63
N MET A 315 -1.46 -6.14 1.94
CA MET A 315 -0.43 -5.19 1.55
C MET A 315 -0.36 -4.12 2.64
N ALA A 316 0.26 -4.49 3.76
CA ALA A 316 0.28 -3.67 4.97
C ALA A 316 1.29 -2.52 4.84
N HIS A 317 0.88 -1.33 5.24
CA HIS A 317 1.70 -0.13 5.18
C HIS A 317 2.23 0.20 6.57
N PHE A 318 3.56 0.08 6.76
CA PHE A 318 4.28 0.50 7.96
C PHE A 318 5.45 1.39 7.56
N ASN A 319 5.54 2.57 8.13
CA ASN A 319 6.54 3.57 7.76
C ASN A 319 7.65 3.73 8.82
N HIS A 320 7.40 3.27 10.05
CA HIS A 320 8.34 3.40 11.15
C HIS A 320 8.18 2.21 12.12
N PRO A 321 9.26 1.72 12.78
CA PRO A 321 9.19 0.60 13.74
C PRO A 321 8.18 0.81 14.87
N ARG A 322 7.95 2.06 15.28
CA ARG A 322 6.97 2.40 16.32
C ARG A 322 5.56 1.94 15.99
N GLU A 323 5.17 1.91 14.72
CA GLU A 323 3.86 1.39 14.30
C GLU A 323 3.70 -0.13 14.55
N LEU A 324 4.79 -0.83 14.92
CA LEU A 324 4.81 -2.26 15.25
C LEU A 324 5.01 -2.51 16.76
N SER A 325 5.14 -1.46 17.56
CA SER A 325 5.57 -1.60 18.96
C SER A 325 4.46 -1.93 19.95
N THR A 326 3.21 -1.51 19.68
CA THR A 326 2.10 -1.69 20.62
C THR A 326 1.61 -3.14 20.68
N ASP A 327 1.08 -3.56 21.82
CA ASP A 327 0.51 -4.90 21.96
C ASP A 327 -0.74 -5.09 21.10
N ALA A 328 -1.51 -4.02 20.89
CA ALA A 328 -2.66 -4.02 20.00
C ALA A 328 -2.27 -4.39 18.55
N VAL A 329 -1.20 -3.78 18.02
CA VAL A 329 -0.72 -4.10 16.65
C VAL A 329 -0.21 -5.54 16.55
N LYS A 330 0.54 -6.03 17.57
CA LYS A 330 1.05 -7.41 17.59
C LYS A 330 -0.10 -8.42 17.61
N ALA A 331 -1.10 -8.18 18.46
CA ALA A 331 -2.31 -9.02 18.54
C ALA A 331 -3.12 -8.99 17.23
N ALA A 332 -3.31 -7.83 16.63
CA ALA A 332 -4.01 -7.70 15.35
C ALA A 332 -3.30 -8.46 14.20
N ILE A 333 -1.97 -8.36 14.13
CA ILE A 333 -1.15 -9.13 13.18
C ILE A 333 -1.35 -10.64 13.40
N ALA A 334 -1.29 -11.11 14.65
CA ALA A 334 -1.49 -12.52 14.97
C ALA A 334 -2.88 -13.01 14.52
N ARG A 335 -3.95 -12.30 14.87
CA ARG A 335 -5.32 -12.67 14.47
C ARG A 335 -5.55 -12.68 12.96
N VAL A 336 -4.98 -11.72 12.23
CA VAL A 336 -5.06 -11.73 10.76
C VAL A 336 -4.32 -12.94 10.17
N LYS A 337 -3.16 -13.30 10.71
CA LYS A 337 -2.40 -14.48 10.27
C LYS A 337 -3.12 -15.79 10.56
N GLU A 338 -3.83 -15.90 11.68
CA GLU A 338 -4.65 -17.08 12.05
C GLU A 338 -5.75 -17.38 11.02
N THR A 339 -6.13 -16.42 10.19
CA THR A 339 -7.06 -16.64 9.08
C THR A 339 -6.43 -17.33 7.87
N GLY A 340 -5.13 -17.58 7.88
CA GLY A 340 -4.36 -18.07 6.74
C GLY A 340 -3.90 -16.95 5.78
N ALA A 341 -4.20 -15.69 6.07
CA ALA A 341 -3.75 -14.56 5.27
C ALA A 341 -2.25 -14.30 5.46
N GLU A 342 -1.57 -13.93 4.38
CA GLU A 342 -0.17 -13.48 4.39
C GLU A 342 -0.10 -11.95 4.54
N ILE A 343 0.84 -11.46 5.34
CA ILE A 343 1.05 -10.01 5.51
C ILE A 343 2.38 -9.61 4.86
N ARG A 344 2.29 -8.89 3.73
CA ARG A 344 3.41 -8.28 3.03
C ARG A 344 3.47 -6.79 3.33
N THR A 345 4.65 -6.31 3.72
CA THR A 345 4.80 -4.93 4.18
C THR A 345 5.46 -4.03 3.15
N GLN A 346 5.03 -2.78 3.10
CA GLN A 346 5.57 -1.81 2.15
C GLN A 346 5.58 -0.40 2.74
N SER A 347 6.53 0.43 2.29
CA SER A 347 6.64 1.83 2.69
C SER A 347 7.45 2.62 1.66
N PRO A 348 7.20 3.91 1.45
CA PRO A 348 8.16 4.79 0.81
C PRO A 348 9.28 5.18 1.79
N VAL A 349 10.49 5.37 1.25
CA VAL A 349 11.55 6.07 1.96
C VAL A 349 11.26 7.56 1.94
N MET A 350 11.34 8.19 3.12
CA MET A 350 10.90 9.57 3.32
C MET A 350 11.82 10.30 4.29
N ARG A 351 12.25 11.49 3.90
CA ARG A 351 12.98 12.41 4.77
C ARG A 351 12.14 12.72 6.02
N ASN A 352 12.79 12.88 7.15
CA ASN A 352 12.20 13.15 8.46
C ASN A 352 11.41 12.00 9.10
N ILE A 353 11.31 10.84 8.44
CA ILE A 353 10.53 9.70 8.94
C ILE A 353 11.41 8.44 9.02
N ASN A 354 11.96 8.02 7.91
CA ASN A 354 12.69 6.77 7.79
C ASN A 354 13.88 6.86 6.82
N ASP A 355 14.52 8.01 6.73
CA ASP A 355 15.71 8.27 5.90
C ASP A 355 17.03 7.78 6.52
N SER A 356 16.94 6.78 7.39
CA SER A 356 18.06 6.11 8.05
C SER A 356 18.05 4.61 7.79
N PRO A 357 19.23 3.98 7.49
CA PRO A 357 19.34 2.53 7.37
C PRO A 357 18.90 1.77 8.63
N ALA A 358 19.16 2.31 9.82
CA ALA A 358 18.79 1.71 11.09
C ALA A 358 17.27 1.56 11.23
N VAL A 359 16.50 2.60 10.90
CA VAL A 359 15.02 2.56 10.93
C VAL A 359 14.47 1.42 10.07
N TRP A 360 15.02 1.23 8.86
CA TRP A 360 14.58 0.17 7.96
C TRP A 360 14.99 -1.22 8.46
N SER A 361 16.22 -1.38 8.93
CA SER A 361 16.67 -2.67 9.45
C SER A 361 15.90 -3.09 10.69
N ASP A 362 15.59 -2.17 11.59
CA ASP A 362 14.81 -2.44 12.80
C ASP A 362 13.35 -2.76 12.44
N MET A 363 12.77 -2.01 11.51
CA MET A 363 11.42 -2.28 11.02
C MET A 363 11.34 -3.67 10.34
N TRP A 364 12.29 -4.04 9.49
CA TRP A 364 12.30 -5.36 8.83
C TRP A 364 12.51 -6.51 9.81
N ARG A 365 13.38 -6.34 10.82
CA ARG A 365 13.55 -7.36 11.88
C ARG A 365 12.26 -7.58 12.65
N GLU A 366 11.61 -6.48 13.05
CA GLU A 366 10.36 -6.55 13.80
C GLU A 366 9.22 -7.14 12.95
N GLN A 367 9.11 -6.76 11.69
CA GLN A 367 8.15 -7.35 10.76
C GLN A 367 8.32 -8.86 10.65
N VAL A 368 9.56 -9.34 10.47
CA VAL A 368 9.85 -10.79 10.40
C VAL A 368 9.56 -11.47 11.73
N ARG A 369 9.91 -10.86 12.87
CA ARG A 369 9.61 -11.40 14.20
C ARG A 369 8.09 -11.60 14.40
N LEU A 370 7.27 -10.72 13.86
CA LEU A 370 5.81 -10.80 13.88
C LEU A 370 5.25 -11.70 12.76
N GLY A 371 6.11 -12.28 11.92
CA GLY A 371 5.73 -13.16 10.82
C GLY A 371 5.16 -12.42 9.61
N CYS A 372 5.49 -11.14 9.45
CA CYS A 372 5.25 -10.38 8.24
C CYS A 372 6.43 -10.50 7.28
N ILE A 373 6.20 -10.26 5.99
CA ILE A 373 7.20 -10.36 4.93
C ILE A 373 7.51 -8.96 4.39
N PRO A 374 8.73 -8.42 4.61
CA PRO A 374 9.16 -7.19 3.94
C PRO A 374 9.04 -7.34 2.42
N TYR A 375 8.37 -6.40 1.74
CA TYR A 375 8.00 -6.58 0.34
C TYR A 375 8.48 -5.48 -0.59
N TYR A 376 8.27 -4.20 -0.23
CA TYR A 376 8.75 -3.07 -1.01
C TYR A 376 9.28 -1.93 -0.15
N MET A 377 10.44 -1.37 -0.56
CA MET A 377 10.80 0.01 -0.30
C MET A 377 10.48 0.82 -1.56
N PHE A 378 9.56 1.78 -1.46
CA PHE A 378 9.24 2.69 -2.55
C PHE A 378 9.99 4.02 -2.42
N ILE A 379 10.13 4.73 -3.53
CA ILE A 379 10.41 6.16 -3.54
C ILE A 379 9.09 6.91 -3.33
N ALA A 380 9.11 8.00 -2.53
CA ALA A 380 7.95 8.86 -2.35
C ALA A 380 7.51 9.44 -3.71
N ARG A 381 6.20 9.42 -3.97
CA ARG A 381 5.64 9.81 -5.27
C ARG A 381 5.73 11.32 -5.52
N ASP A 382 5.74 11.66 -6.79
CA ASP A 382 5.83 13.00 -7.37
C ASP A 382 4.50 13.80 -7.25
N THR A 383 3.91 13.83 -6.07
CA THR A 383 2.64 14.52 -5.80
C THR A 383 2.53 14.96 -4.35
N GLY A 384 1.67 15.95 -4.06
CA GLY A 384 1.43 16.46 -2.72
C GLY A 384 2.67 17.14 -2.12
N ALA A 385 3.04 16.79 -0.91
CA ALA A 385 4.20 17.34 -0.20
C ALA A 385 5.54 16.68 -0.61
N GLN A 386 5.73 16.37 -1.90
CA GLN A 386 6.92 15.67 -2.39
C GLN A 386 8.23 16.33 -1.93
N GLN A 387 8.35 17.66 -2.06
CA GLN A 387 9.58 18.38 -1.69
C GLN A 387 9.92 18.25 -0.20
N TYR A 388 8.93 18.01 0.65
CA TYR A 388 9.14 17.79 2.09
C TYR A 388 9.68 16.39 2.38
N PHE A 389 9.16 15.38 1.68
CA PHE A 389 9.45 13.97 1.93
C PHE A 389 10.52 13.36 1.02
N SER A 390 10.84 14.00 -0.11
CA SER A 390 11.73 13.40 -1.09
C SER A 390 13.13 13.15 -0.54
N VAL A 391 13.68 12.00 -0.92
CA VAL A 391 15.07 11.58 -0.68
C VAL A 391 15.70 11.37 -2.06
N PRO A 392 16.90 11.93 -2.33
CA PRO A 392 17.60 11.67 -3.59
C PRO A 392 17.75 10.17 -3.88
N LEU A 393 17.61 9.75 -5.14
CA LEU A 393 17.64 8.35 -5.53
C LEU A 393 18.91 7.63 -5.08
N VAL A 394 20.06 8.30 -5.17
CA VAL A 394 21.34 7.75 -4.69
C VAL A 394 21.29 7.52 -3.17
N ARG A 395 20.74 8.46 -2.41
CA ARG A 395 20.63 8.31 -0.95
C ARG A 395 19.62 7.23 -0.57
N ALA A 396 18.49 7.15 -1.26
CA ALA A 396 17.51 6.09 -1.05
C ALA A 396 18.12 4.70 -1.30
N TRP A 397 18.93 4.55 -2.34
CA TRP A 397 19.67 3.33 -2.60
C TRP A 397 20.70 3.02 -1.50
N GLU A 398 21.46 4.00 -1.02
CA GLU A 398 22.41 3.83 0.10
C GLU A 398 21.70 3.34 1.36
N ILE A 399 20.56 3.95 1.70
CA ILE A 399 19.72 3.53 2.84
C ILE A 399 19.27 2.08 2.68
N PHE A 400 18.74 1.72 1.50
CA PHE A 400 18.31 0.35 1.22
C PHE A 400 19.47 -0.64 1.35
N ARG A 401 20.60 -0.36 0.69
CA ARG A 401 21.80 -1.20 0.71
C ARG A 401 22.30 -1.44 2.14
N ASP A 402 22.39 -0.39 2.93
CA ASP A 402 22.99 -0.46 4.27
C ASP A 402 22.02 -1.10 5.28
N ALA A 403 20.71 -0.89 5.14
CA ALA A 403 19.69 -1.64 5.86
C ALA A 403 19.72 -3.14 5.50
N PHE A 404 19.80 -3.45 4.20
CA PHE A 404 19.84 -4.82 3.69
C PHE A 404 21.06 -5.61 4.18
N LYS A 405 22.23 -4.96 4.33
CA LYS A 405 23.44 -5.56 4.93
C LYS A 405 23.24 -5.90 6.41
N SER A 406 22.40 -5.16 7.11
CA SER A 406 22.25 -5.23 8.58
C SER A 406 21.25 -6.26 9.04
N VAL A 407 20.55 -6.97 8.14
CA VAL A 407 19.51 -7.95 8.46
C VAL A 407 19.87 -9.35 7.95
N SER A 408 19.26 -10.38 8.55
CA SER A 408 19.42 -11.78 8.13
C SER A 408 18.76 -12.04 6.76
N GLY A 409 19.11 -13.17 6.11
CA GLY A 409 18.56 -13.57 4.82
C GLY A 409 17.02 -13.61 4.79
N VAL A 410 16.37 -14.04 5.88
CA VAL A 410 14.90 -14.09 6.00
C VAL A 410 14.26 -12.71 5.91
N ALA A 411 14.94 -11.67 6.39
CA ALA A 411 14.45 -10.29 6.30
C ALA A 411 14.86 -9.57 5.00
N ARG A 412 15.70 -10.19 4.15
CA ARG A 412 16.16 -9.65 2.86
C ARG A 412 15.19 -9.94 1.71
N THR A 413 13.90 -9.77 1.94
CA THR A 413 12.86 -10.05 0.95
C THR A 413 12.32 -8.80 0.26
N ALA A 414 12.59 -7.61 0.82
CA ALA A 414 12.16 -6.35 0.25
C ALA A 414 12.83 -6.09 -1.11
N ARG A 415 12.06 -5.57 -2.06
CA ARG A 415 12.53 -5.04 -3.35
C ARG A 415 12.58 -3.52 -3.31
N GLY A 416 13.61 -2.96 -3.93
CA GLY A 416 13.72 -1.50 -3.99
C GLY A 416 15.14 -0.97 -3.79
N PRO A 417 15.26 0.36 -3.64
CA PRO A 417 14.15 1.31 -3.69
C PRO A 417 13.54 1.40 -5.09
N SER A 418 12.21 1.52 -5.18
CA SER A 418 11.53 1.49 -6.47
C SER A 418 10.53 2.62 -6.66
N MET A 419 10.47 3.15 -7.88
CA MET A 419 9.51 4.15 -8.33
C MET A 419 8.33 3.47 -9.01
N SER A 420 7.10 3.75 -8.56
CA SER A 420 5.88 3.39 -9.29
C SER A 420 5.59 4.46 -10.35
N ALA A 421 6.46 4.57 -11.35
CA ALA A 421 6.41 5.57 -12.41
C ALA A 421 5.42 5.18 -13.51
N ASP A 422 5.24 6.07 -14.47
CA ASP A 422 4.27 5.89 -15.57
C ASP A 422 4.53 4.64 -16.44
N PRO A 423 5.75 4.34 -16.91
CA PRO A 423 6.01 3.12 -17.69
C PRO A 423 5.86 1.84 -16.88
N GLY A 424 6.07 1.89 -15.56
CA GLY A 424 6.07 0.71 -14.71
C GLY A 424 6.70 0.96 -13.34
N LYS A 425 7.07 -0.13 -12.67
CA LYS A 425 7.88 -0.09 -11.46
C LYS A 425 9.36 -0.18 -11.81
N VAL A 426 10.09 0.89 -11.55
CA VAL A 426 11.53 1.00 -11.81
C VAL A 426 12.30 0.91 -10.51
N GLU A 427 13.18 -0.06 -10.39
CA GLU A 427 14.07 -0.27 -9.24
C GLU A 427 15.42 0.39 -9.48
N VAL A 428 15.96 1.04 -8.47
CA VAL A 428 17.33 1.55 -8.46
C VAL A 428 18.25 0.45 -7.93
N LEU A 429 18.97 -0.21 -8.82
CA LEU A 429 19.92 -1.28 -8.47
C LEU A 429 21.19 -0.73 -7.82
N GLY A 430 21.58 0.48 -8.20
CA GLY A 430 22.74 1.13 -7.62
C GLY A 430 23.36 2.20 -8.49
N VAL A 431 24.51 2.67 -8.02
CA VAL A 431 25.38 3.60 -8.74
C VAL A 431 26.70 2.88 -9.02
N THR A 432 27.16 2.93 -10.28
CA THR A 432 28.39 2.26 -10.72
C THR A 432 29.13 3.07 -11.79
N ASN A 433 30.35 2.65 -12.12
CA ASN A 433 31.09 3.20 -13.25
C ASN A 433 31.08 2.21 -14.41
N VAL A 434 30.66 2.68 -15.57
CA VAL A 434 30.65 1.90 -16.84
C VAL A 434 31.36 2.74 -17.90
N GLY A 435 32.43 2.20 -18.49
CA GLY A 435 33.21 2.92 -19.49
C GLY A 435 33.74 4.28 -19.00
N GLY A 436 34.12 4.38 -17.73
CA GLY A 436 34.62 5.62 -17.11
C GLY A 436 33.54 6.64 -16.74
N LYS A 437 32.28 6.37 -17.03
CA LYS A 437 31.15 7.25 -16.67
C LYS A 437 30.41 6.72 -15.44
N LYS A 438 30.14 7.59 -14.47
CA LYS A 438 29.29 7.28 -13.32
C LYS A 438 27.83 7.29 -13.75
N VAL A 439 27.10 6.22 -13.46
CA VAL A 439 25.71 6.03 -13.90
C VAL A 439 24.85 5.40 -12.81
N PHE A 440 23.54 5.62 -12.89
CA PHE A 440 22.57 4.76 -12.22
C PHE A 440 22.36 3.49 -13.04
N ALA A 441 22.42 2.33 -12.37
CA ALA A 441 21.91 1.07 -12.89
C ALA A 441 20.48 0.89 -12.39
N LEU A 442 19.56 0.70 -13.31
CA LEU A 442 18.12 0.63 -13.09
C LEU A 442 17.57 -0.67 -13.68
N ARG A 443 16.41 -1.10 -13.18
CA ARG A 443 15.71 -2.27 -13.70
C ARG A 443 14.20 -2.03 -13.69
N MET A 444 13.52 -2.46 -14.75
CA MET A 444 12.06 -2.51 -14.78
C MET A 444 11.56 -3.74 -14.01
N LEU A 445 10.97 -3.58 -12.82
CA LEU A 445 10.39 -4.69 -12.06
C LEU A 445 9.08 -5.20 -12.67
N GLN A 446 8.23 -4.28 -13.11
CA GLN A 446 6.96 -4.52 -13.80
C GLN A 446 6.74 -3.39 -14.80
N GLY A 447 6.35 -3.72 -16.01
CA GLY A 447 6.07 -2.75 -17.08
C GLY A 447 4.61 -2.79 -17.53
N ARG A 448 4.15 -1.72 -18.20
CA ARG A 448 2.89 -1.75 -18.98
C ARG A 448 2.97 -2.77 -20.11
N ASN A 449 4.14 -2.92 -20.69
CA ASN A 449 4.47 -4.07 -21.54
C ASN A 449 5.18 -5.11 -20.67
N PRO A 450 4.65 -6.36 -20.61
CA PRO A 450 5.30 -7.46 -19.88
C PRO A 450 6.75 -7.72 -20.31
N ASP A 451 7.09 -7.50 -21.58
CA ASP A 451 8.44 -7.72 -22.13
C ASP A 451 9.49 -6.74 -21.59
N TRP A 452 9.05 -5.67 -20.91
CA TRP A 452 9.96 -4.76 -20.21
C TRP A 452 10.41 -5.31 -18.86
N ALA A 453 9.72 -6.30 -18.32
CA ALA A 453 10.01 -6.83 -16.99
C ALA A 453 11.44 -7.39 -16.92
N MET A 454 12.11 -7.10 -15.81
CA MET A 454 13.51 -7.47 -15.51
C MET A 454 14.56 -6.87 -16.45
N ARG A 455 14.18 -6.04 -17.43
CA ARG A 455 15.13 -5.39 -18.32
C ARG A 455 15.96 -4.34 -17.58
N PRO A 456 17.30 -4.46 -17.55
CA PRO A 456 18.19 -3.45 -17.00
C PRO A 456 18.38 -2.29 -17.99
N PHE A 457 18.62 -1.10 -17.45
CA PHE A 457 18.98 0.07 -18.24
C PHE A 457 19.78 1.07 -17.38
N PHE A 458 20.37 2.08 -18.03
CA PHE A 458 21.25 3.02 -17.35
C PHE A 458 20.78 4.44 -17.55
N ALA A 459 20.95 5.25 -16.49
CA ALA A 459 20.73 6.69 -16.54
C ALA A 459 22.01 7.44 -16.14
N GLU A 460 22.18 8.65 -16.64
CA GLU A 460 23.24 9.54 -16.19
C GLU A 460 23.13 9.77 -14.68
N TYR A 461 24.26 9.85 -14.01
CA TYR A 461 24.29 10.11 -12.57
C TYR A 461 23.96 11.57 -12.28
N ASP A 462 22.84 11.79 -11.60
CA ASP A 462 22.46 13.05 -11.00
C ASP A 462 22.25 12.86 -9.49
N PRO A 463 23.11 13.46 -8.61
CA PRO A 463 22.98 13.32 -7.16
C PRO A 463 21.72 13.96 -6.58
N LYS A 464 21.01 14.79 -7.35
CA LYS A 464 19.81 15.51 -6.92
C LYS A 464 18.51 14.85 -7.42
N ALA A 465 18.60 13.92 -8.36
CA ALA A 465 17.41 13.25 -8.91
C ALA A 465 16.61 12.56 -7.81
N ILE A 466 15.31 12.81 -7.78
CA ILE A 466 14.34 12.24 -6.81
C ILE A 466 13.29 11.35 -7.46
N TRP A 467 13.16 11.40 -8.79
CA TRP A 467 12.18 10.64 -9.56
C TRP A 467 12.70 10.26 -10.94
N LEU A 468 11.99 9.35 -11.64
CA LEU A 468 12.37 8.88 -12.98
C LEU A 468 12.45 10.00 -14.02
N SER A 469 11.55 10.98 -13.94
CA SER A 469 11.52 12.14 -14.85
C SER A 469 12.75 13.07 -14.73
N ASP A 470 13.49 13.00 -13.63
CA ASP A 470 14.71 13.79 -13.43
C ASP A 470 15.93 13.13 -14.11
N LEU A 471 15.79 11.87 -14.52
CA LEU A 471 16.87 11.08 -15.09
C LEU A 471 16.94 11.23 -16.60
N ARG A 472 18.16 11.17 -17.14
CA ARG A 472 18.46 11.12 -18.57
C ARG A 472 19.10 9.79 -18.94
N PRO A 473 18.84 9.25 -20.15
CA PRO A 473 19.50 8.04 -20.62
C PRO A 473 21.03 8.23 -20.64
N ALA A 474 21.77 7.20 -20.23
CA ALA A 474 23.23 7.21 -20.23
C ALA A 474 23.78 6.93 -21.64
N PHE A 475 25.10 7.11 -21.81
CA PHE A 475 25.89 6.74 -22.98
C PHE A 475 25.51 7.45 -24.30
N GLY A 476 24.85 8.61 -24.21
CA GLY A 476 24.46 9.39 -25.39
C GLY A 476 23.17 8.93 -26.04
N GLU A 477 22.46 8.00 -25.41
CA GLU A 477 21.11 7.61 -25.84
C GLU A 477 20.15 8.80 -25.71
N ARG A 478 19.26 8.97 -26.67
CA ARG A 478 18.31 10.08 -26.67
C ARG A 478 17.06 9.78 -25.83
N ARG A 479 16.71 8.50 -25.68
CA ARG A 479 15.49 8.02 -25.03
C ARG A 479 15.77 6.75 -24.25
N PHE A 480 14.99 6.52 -23.18
CA PHE A 480 14.93 5.21 -22.56
C PHE A 480 14.18 4.23 -23.48
N PHE A 481 14.51 2.96 -23.39
CA PHE A 481 14.00 1.90 -24.26
C PHE A 481 12.47 1.77 -24.30
N PHE A 482 11.77 2.28 -23.29
CA PHE A 482 10.32 2.17 -23.15
C PHE A 482 9.56 3.41 -23.67
N GLU A 483 10.22 4.54 -23.90
CA GLU A 483 9.53 5.83 -24.13
C GLU A 483 8.78 5.86 -25.46
N GLU A 484 9.37 5.35 -26.53
CA GLU A 484 8.73 5.36 -27.85
C GLU A 484 7.45 4.50 -27.88
N GLU A 485 7.52 3.29 -27.31
CA GLU A 485 6.35 2.42 -27.23
C GLU A 485 5.28 3.00 -26.29
N LEU A 486 5.69 3.63 -25.18
CA LEU A 486 4.77 4.29 -24.25
C LEU A 486 4.00 5.43 -24.95
N GLU A 487 4.69 6.28 -25.72
CA GLU A 487 4.07 7.35 -26.49
C GLU A 487 3.09 6.79 -27.54
N LYS A 488 3.46 5.69 -28.22
CA LYS A 488 2.58 5.02 -29.19
C LYS A 488 1.30 4.51 -28.52
N ARG A 489 1.41 3.83 -27.38
CA ARG A 489 0.26 3.34 -26.60
C ARG A 489 -0.67 4.48 -26.21
N TYR A 490 -0.15 5.59 -25.74
CA TYR A 490 -0.97 6.76 -25.38
C TYR A 490 -1.67 7.42 -26.57
N ARG A 491 -1.01 7.46 -27.73
CA ARG A 491 -1.66 7.92 -28.96
C ARG A 491 -2.83 7.02 -29.35
N GLU A 492 -2.64 5.71 -29.30
CA GLU A 492 -3.69 4.72 -29.61
C GLU A 492 -4.86 4.80 -28.63
N ASP A 493 -4.60 4.88 -27.33
CA ASP A 493 -5.63 5.04 -26.30
C ASP A 493 -6.44 6.34 -26.49
N ASN A 494 -5.78 7.43 -26.83
CA ASN A 494 -6.43 8.70 -27.10
C ASN A 494 -7.31 8.65 -28.36
N LEU A 495 -6.88 7.93 -29.39
CA LEU A 495 -7.67 7.72 -30.60
C LEU A 495 -8.92 6.87 -30.35
N ARG A 496 -8.80 5.78 -29.61
CA ARG A 496 -9.95 4.94 -29.18
C ARG A 496 -10.97 5.75 -28.39
N ARG A 497 -10.52 6.61 -27.48
CA ARG A 497 -11.39 7.49 -26.68
C ARG A 497 -12.12 8.54 -27.51
N ARG A 498 -11.51 9.08 -28.55
CA ARG A 498 -12.15 10.03 -29.49
C ARG A 498 -13.17 9.33 -30.37
N GLY A 499 -12.91 8.08 -30.76
CA GLY A 499 -13.85 7.26 -31.54
C GLY A 499 -15.13 6.89 -30.78
N SER A 500 -15.02 6.63 -29.46
CA SER A 500 -16.17 6.30 -28.61
C SER A 500 -17.06 7.51 -28.26
N LYS A 501 -16.57 8.74 -28.46
CA LYS A 501 -17.33 9.99 -28.25
C LYS A 501 -18.18 10.42 -29.46
N ARG A 502 -18.50 9.55 -30.43
CA ARG A 502 -19.51 9.88 -31.43
C ARG A 502 -20.86 10.02 -30.74
N PRO A 503 -21.53 11.19 -30.76
CA PRO A 503 -22.82 11.38 -30.13
C PRO A 503 -23.83 10.46 -30.79
N ASN A 504 -24.50 9.68 -29.98
CA ASN A 504 -25.66 8.89 -30.37
C ASN A 504 -26.72 9.89 -30.93
N ARG A 505 -26.97 9.83 -32.23
CA ARG A 505 -27.90 10.73 -32.94
C ARG A 505 -29.38 10.52 -32.56
N SER A 506 -29.70 9.88 -31.45
CA SER A 506 -31.06 9.55 -31.02
C SER A 506 -31.71 10.51 -30.02
N ASN A 507 -31.02 11.56 -29.55
CA ASN A 507 -31.66 12.61 -28.75
C ASN A 507 -31.97 13.84 -29.62
N ARG A 508 -32.97 13.72 -30.52
CA ARG A 508 -33.69 14.90 -30.98
C ARG A 508 -34.58 15.41 -29.83
N PRO A 509 -34.52 16.68 -29.46
CA PRO A 509 -35.45 17.23 -28.50
C PRO A 509 -36.87 17.11 -29.09
N ALA A 510 -37.82 16.63 -28.28
CA ALA A 510 -39.21 16.56 -28.62
C ALA A 510 -39.71 17.98 -29.04
N LYS A 511 -40.41 18.06 -30.17
CA LYS A 511 -41.06 19.28 -30.61
C LYS A 511 -42.01 19.81 -29.52
N PRO A 512 -42.06 21.12 -29.26
CA PRO A 512 -43.00 21.68 -28.30
C PRO A 512 -44.43 21.43 -28.79
N LEU A 513 -45.25 20.92 -27.89
CA LEU A 513 -46.68 20.78 -28.09
C LEU A 513 -47.30 22.18 -28.24
N THR A 514 -47.94 22.44 -29.36
CA THR A 514 -48.78 23.60 -29.60
C THR A 514 -50.01 23.54 -28.69
N PRO A 515 -50.43 24.62 -28.04
CA PRO A 515 -51.65 24.62 -27.27
C PRO A 515 -52.87 24.54 -28.20
N VAL A 516 -53.74 23.57 -27.96
CA VAL A 516 -55.07 23.55 -28.55
C VAL A 516 -55.93 24.54 -27.79
N ARG A 517 -56.70 25.35 -28.53
CA ARG A 517 -57.66 26.38 -28.08
C ARG A 517 -58.76 25.80 -27.18
#